data_48cf86e2713d1395730bc21a6278a956
#
_entry.id   48cf86e2713d1395730bc21a6278a956
#
_cell.length_a   1.000
_cell.length_b   1.000
_cell.length_c   1.000
_cell.angle_alpha   90.00
_cell.angle_beta   90.00
_cell.angle_gamma   90.00
#
_symmetry.space_group_name_H-M   'P 1'
#
loop_
_entity.id
_entity.type
_entity.pdbx_description
1 polymer ?
#
loop_
_entity_poly.entity_id
_entity_poly.type
_entity_poly.pdbx_seq_one_letter_code
_entity_poly.pdbx_strand_id
1 'polypeptide(L)'
;MALTAAEQFMLELVNRARLDPLGEAARHGISLNQGLAPGQLHSAARGALAPDAALELAASRHSTWMLATDVFSHTGVNTSTPSQRAQSAGYEGWGAGENISWRGTTGTLNLQATIAQQHSDLFLSPGHRVNILHDIYREIGIAQEAGAFRANGVTFNASMVTQN
;
A
#
# COMPACT_ATOMS: atom_id res chain seq x y z
N MET A 1 -9.12 -8.74 -11.96
CA MET A 1 -10.46 -8.34 -11.43
C MET A 1 -10.59 -6.82 -11.61
N ALA A 2 -11.82 -6.27 -11.61
CA ALA A 2 -11.95 -4.81 -11.56
C ALA A 2 -11.70 -4.33 -10.13
N LEU A 3 -10.93 -3.25 -9.98
CA LEU A 3 -10.71 -2.62 -8.68
C LEU A 3 -12.03 -2.21 -8.02
N THR A 4 -12.14 -2.39 -6.73
CA THR A 4 -13.20 -1.78 -5.93
C THR A 4 -13.05 -0.25 -5.90
N ALA A 5 -14.08 0.46 -5.48
CA ALA A 5 -14.00 1.93 -5.35
C ALA A 5 -12.90 2.38 -4.36
N ALA A 6 -12.63 1.59 -3.32
CA ALA A 6 -11.57 1.86 -2.35
C ALA A 6 -10.16 1.67 -2.95
N GLU A 7 -9.97 0.60 -3.70
CA GLU A 7 -8.71 0.29 -4.39
C GLU A 7 -8.43 1.29 -5.51
N GLN A 8 -9.46 1.64 -6.30
CA GLN A 8 -9.36 2.67 -7.32
C GLN A 8 -8.97 4.02 -6.71
N PHE A 9 -9.58 4.41 -5.59
CA PHE A 9 -9.24 5.64 -4.90
C PHE A 9 -7.79 5.62 -4.37
N MET A 10 -7.33 4.50 -3.81
CA MET A 10 -5.94 4.35 -3.39
C MET A 10 -4.97 4.45 -4.59
N LEU A 11 -5.31 3.84 -5.72
CA LEU A 11 -4.52 3.93 -6.96
C LEU A 11 -4.38 5.38 -7.44
N GLU A 12 -5.48 6.14 -7.41
CA GLU A 12 -5.48 7.55 -7.79
C GLU A 12 -4.58 8.39 -6.87
N LEU A 13 -4.60 8.13 -5.57
CA LEU A 13 -3.73 8.81 -4.60
C LEU A 13 -2.26 8.48 -4.83
N VAL A 14 -1.93 7.22 -5.05
CA VAL A 14 -0.56 6.77 -5.39
C VAL A 14 -0.09 7.42 -6.69
N ASN A 15 -0.91 7.40 -7.73
CA ASN A 15 -0.56 7.98 -9.03
C ASN A 15 -0.46 9.51 -8.98
N ARG A 16 -1.29 10.19 -8.19
CA ARG A 16 -1.16 11.62 -7.91
C ARG A 16 0.21 11.93 -7.29
N ALA A 17 0.63 11.16 -6.28
CA ALA A 17 1.93 11.32 -5.63
C ALA A 17 3.09 11.11 -6.63
N ARG A 18 2.97 10.15 -7.54
CA ARG A 18 3.98 9.87 -8.57
C ARG A 18 4.08 10.96 -9.63
N LEU A 19 2.95 11.52 -10.03
CA LEU A 19 2.91 12.58 -11.04
C LEU A 19 3.40 13.93 -10.50
N ASP A 20 3.21 14.21 -9.23
CA ASP A 20 3.65 15.46 -8.58
C ASP A 20 4.21 15.16 -7.17
N PRO A 21 5.43 14.62 -7.06
CA PRO A 21 6.02 14.26 -5.77
C PRO A 21 6.20 15.44 -4.81
N LEU A 22 6.54 16.63 -5.33
CA LEU A 22 6.69 17.83 -4.50
C LEU A 22 5.34 18.35 -4.01
N GLY A 23 4.34 18.37 -4.88
CA GLY A 23 2.98 18.76 -4.48
C GLY A 23 2.39 17.80 -3.46
N GLU A 24 2.65 16.49 -3.60
CA GLU A 24 2.20 15.53 -2.59
C GLU A 24 2.93 15.73 -1.25
N ALA A 25 4.25 15.92 -1.25
CA ALA A 25 5.00 16.23 -0.04
C ALA A 25 4.47 17.53 0.64
N ALA A 26 4.18 18.56 -0.14
CA ALA A 26 3.62 19.81 0.37
C ALA A 26 2.22 19.62 0.98
N ARG A 27 1.34 18.76 0.39
CA ARG A 27 0.02 18.41 0.95
C ARG A 27 0.12 17.79 2.34
N HIS A 28 1.22 17.06 2.59
CA HIS A 28 1.50 16.42 3.88
C HIS A 28 2.39 17.26 4.80
N GLY A 29 2.76 18.49 4.42
CA GLY A 29 3.56 19.40 5.22
C GLY A 29 5.00 18.92 5.45
N ILE A 30 5.56 18.12 4.55
CA ILE A 30 6.93 17.58 4.65
C ILE A 30 7.79 18.00 3.44
N SER A 31 9.11 17.92 3.58
CA SER A 31 10.00 17.90 2.43
C SER A 31 10.05 16.50 1.82
N LEU A 32 10.25 16.40 0.49
CA LEU A 32 10.25 15.13 -0.24
C LEU A 32 11.23 14.10 0.35
N ASN A 33 12.39 14.54 0.80
CA ASN A 33 13.43 13.69 1.39
C ASN A 33 13.43 13.71 2.93
N GLN A 34 12.35 14.16 3.59
CA GLN A 34 12.28 14.14 5.05
C GLN A 34 12.41 12.71 5.57
N GLY A 35 13.39 12.49 6.47
CA GLY A 35 13.70 11.17 7.03
C GLY A 35 14.47 10.24 6.09
N LEU A 36 14.94 10.75 4.95
CA LEU A 36 15.77 10.05 3.96
C LEU A 36 17.13 10.75 3.79
N ALA A 37 18.06 10.08 3.12
CA ALA A 37 19.31 10.72 2.70
C ALA A 37 19.02 11.89 1.73
N PRO A 38 19.81 12.97 1.76
CA PRO A 38 19.63 14.08 0.83
C PRO A 38 19.68 13.61 -0.64
N GLY A 39 18.65 13.97 -1.42
CA GLY A 39 18.56 13.61 -2.84
C GLY A 39 18.21 12.15 -3.14
N GLN A 40 17.84 11.34 -2.15
CA GLN A 40 17.42 9.94 -2.38
C GLN A 40 16.20 9.84 -3.28
N LEU A 41 15.26 10.76 -3.14
CA LEU A 41 14.14 10.93 -4.05
C LEU A 41 14.33 12.22 -4.84
N HIS A 42 14.26 12.15 -6.17
CA HIS A 42 14.22 13.33 -7.03
C HIS A 42 12.78 13.83 -7.23
N SER A 43 12.64 15.10 -7.60
CA SER A 43 11.34 15.78 -7.71
C SER A 43 10.62 15.54 -9.05
N ALA A 44 11.29 14.93 -10.03
CA ALA A 44 10.70 14.71 -11.34
C ALA A 44 9.46 13.80 -11.24
N ALA A 45 8.45 14.10 -12.07
CA ALA A 45 7.28 13.25 -12.23
C ALA A 45 7.67 11.83 -12.67
N ARG A 46 6.94 10.85 -12.16
CA ARG A 46 7.06 9.44 -12.55
C ARG A 46 5.82 9.02 -13.31
N GLY A 47 5.96 8.04 -14.18
CA GLY A 47 4.80 7.44 -14.83
C GLY A 47 3.81 6.89 -13.82
N ALA A 48 2.53 7.00 -14.14
CA ALA A 48 1.49 6.34 -13.38
C ALA A 48 1.69 4.82 -13.41
N LEU A 49 1.31 4.15 -12.34
CA LEU A 49 1.29 2.69 -12.25
C LEU A 49 -0.01 2.16 -12.84
N ALA A 50 0.08 1.11 -13.62
CA ALA A 50 -1.07 0.37 -14.13
C ALA A 50 -1.45 -0.78 -13.19
N PRO A 51 -2.74 -1.06 -12.95
CA PRO A 51 -3.15 -2.23 -12.19
C PRO A 51 -2.71 -3.52 -12.88
N ASP A 52 -2.20 -4.47 -12.10
CA ASP A 52 -1.90 -5.83 -12.55
C ASP A 52 -2.68 -6.86 -11.73
N ALA A 53 -3.37 -7.78 -12.39
CA ALA A 53 -4.28 -8.73 -11.75
C ALA A 53 -3.57 -9.77 -10.86
N ALA A 54 -2.34 -10.16 -11.19
CA ALA A 54 -1.57 -11.10 -10.39
C ALA A 54 -1.05 -10.41 -9.12
N LEU A 55 -0.59 -9.17 -9.22
CA LEU A 55 -0.21 -8.36 -8.06
C LEU A 55 -1.42 -8.06 -7.17
N GLU A 56 -2.61 -7.74 -7.75
CA GLU A 56 -3.86 -7.60 -6.97
C GLU A 56 -4.20 -8.88 -6.20
N LEU A 57 -4.13 -10.04 -6.87
CA LEU A 57 -4.42 -11.33 -6.24
C LEU A 57 -3.44 -11.63 -5.09
N ALA A 58 -2.15 -11.33 -5.27
CA ALA A 58 -1.14 -11.49 -4.22
C ALA A 58 -1.44 -10.58 -3.03
N ALA A 59 -1.77 -9.30 -3.29
CA ALA A 59 -2.12 -8.30 -2.28
C ALA A 59 -3.39 -8.71 -1.49
N SER A 60 -4.46 -9.13 -2.18
CA SER A 60 -5.72 -9.55 -1.55
C SER A 60 -5.51 -10.77 -0.64
N ARG A 61 -4.81 -11.79 -1.12
CA ARG A 61 -4.49 -12.96 -0.31
C ARG A 61 -3.70 -12.60 0.94
N HIS A 62 -2.77 -11.65 0.82
CA HIS A 62 -1.95 -11.22 1.96
C HIS A 62 -2.75 -10.38 2.96
N SER A 63 -3.55 -9.41 2.52
CA SER A 63 -4.45 -8.64 3.38
C SER A 63 -5.45 -9.55 4.11
N THR A 64 -6.06 -10.50 3.40
CA THR A 64 -6.96 -11.50 3.99
C THR A 64 -6.26 -12.36 5.05
N TRP A 65 -5.03 -12.82 4.76
CA TRP A 65 -4.23 -13.59 5.72
C TRP A 65 -3.90 -12.78 6.97
N MET A 66 -3.49 -11.52 6.83
CA MET A 66 -3.19 -10.64 7.97
C MET A 66 -4.42 -10.46 8.88
N LEU A 67 -5.61 -10.24 8.30
CA LEU A 67 -6.86 -10.15 9.06
C LEU A 67 -7.22 -11.48 9.75
N ALA A 68 -7.09 -12.60 9.05
CA ALA A 68 -7.49 -13.92 9.57
C ALA A 68 -6.59 -14.43 10.70
N THR A 69 -5.35 -13.94 10.76
CA THR A 69 -4.35 -14.39 11.75
C THR A 69 -4.04 -13.36 12.83
N ASP A 70 -4.61 -12.16 12.75
CA ASP A 70 -4.26 -11.01 13.59
C ASP A 70 -2.76 -10.67 13.56
N VAL A 71 -2.11 -10.87 12.41
CA VAL A 71 -0.68 -10.62 12.20
C VAL A 71 -0.48 -9.51 11.17
N PHE A 72 0.21 -8.45 11.55
CA PHE A 72 0.61 -7.38 10.63
C PHE A 72 2.10 -7.51 10.31
N SER A 73 2.42 -8.04 9.12
CA SER A 73 3.79 -8.39 8.74
C SER A 73 3.97 -8.47 7.22
N HIS A 74 5.14 -8.10 6.74
CA HIS A 74 5.56 -8.36 5.34
C HIS A 74 5.82 -9.86 5.07
N THR A 75 6.16 -10.63 6.08
CA THR A 75 6.29 -12.09 5.98
C THR A 75 4.89 -12.70 6.09
N GLY A 76 4.46 -13.38 5.04
CA GLY A 76 3.14 -13.99 4.98
C GLY A 76 3.12 -15.48 5.29
N VAL A 77 2.05 -16.15 4.85
CA VAL A 77 1.84 -17.60 5.01
C VAL A 77 3.08 -18.38 4.54
N ASN A 78 3.47 -19.41 5.30
CA ASN A 78 4.66 -20.24 5.04
C ASN A 78 5.96 -19.42 4.87
N THR A 79 6.10 -18.33 5.63
CA THR A 79 7.25 -17.41 5.58
C THR A 79 7.47 -16.74 4.21
N SER A 80 6.43 -16.65 3.38
CA SER A 80 6.52 -16.09 2.03
C SER A 80 6.86 -14.61 2.05
N THR A 81 7.74 -14.23 1.11
CA THR A 81 8.06 -12.83 0.80
C THR A 81 7.04 -12.23 -0.17
N PRO A 82 6.96 -10.90 -0.32
CA PRO A 82 6.11 -10.24 -1.33
C PRO A 82 6.34 -10.79 -2.74
N SER A 83 7.60 -10.89 -3.17
CA SER A 83 7.93 -11.43 -4.51
C SER A 83 7.47 -12.87 -4.71
N GLN A 84 7.61 -13.73 -3.69
CA GLN A 84 7.12 -15.10 -3.77
C GLN A 84 5.59 -15.16 -3.88
N ARG A 85 4.87 -14.28 -3.18
CA ARG A 85 3.41 -14.17 -3.29
C ARG A 85 2.99 -13.70 -4.68
N ALA A 86 3.65 -12.68 -5.22
CA ALA A 86 3.42 -12.18 -6.57
C ALA A 86 3.63 -13.28 -7.62
N GLN A 87 4.76 -13.97 -7.60
CA GLN A 87 5.06 -15.09 -8.49
C GLN A 87 4.05 -16.25 -8.35
N SER A 88 3.66 -16.60 -7.12
CA SER A 88 2.65 -17.63 -6.86
C SER A 88 1.26 -17.25 -7.35
N ALA A 89 0.99 -15.96 -7.53
CA ALA A 89 -0.23 -15.43 -8.14
C ALA A 89 -0.17 -15.34 -9.67
N GLY A 90 1.00 -15.61 -10.27
CA GLY A 90 1.22 -15.59 -11.72
C GLY A 90 1.88 -14.32 -12.25
N TYR A 91 2.43 -13.46 -11.39
CA TYR A 91 3.18 -12.29 -11.83
C TYR A 91 4.52 -12.70 -12.44
N GLU A 92 4.76 -12.28 -13.67
CA GLU A 92 5.96 -12.64 -14.43
C GLU A 92 7.10 -11.63 -14.28
N GLY A 93 6.91 -10.57 -13.48
CA GLY A 93 7.94 -9.57 -13.23
C GLY A 93 9.08 -10.06 -12.33
N TRP A 94 10.12 -9.25 -12.22
CA TRP A 94 11.38 -9.57 -11.51
C TRP A 94 11.22 -9.71 -9.99
N GLY A 95 10.15 -9.15 -9.42
CA GLY A 95 9.85 -9.11 -8.01
C GLY A 95 8.84 -8.03 -7.69
N ALA A 96 8.43 -7.98 -6.46
CA ALA A 96 7.51 -6.96 -5.97
C ALA A 96 8.08 -6.28 -4.72
N GLY A 97 8.00 -4.95 -4.71
CA GLY A 97 8.04 -4.18 -3.47
C GLY A 97 6.72 -4.38 -2.72
N GLU A 98 6.65 -3.98 -1.47
CA GLU A 98 5.40 -4.04 -0.73
C GLU A 98 5.28 -2.89 0.26
N ASN A 99 4.11 -2.28 0.28
CA ASN A 99 3.64 -1.45 1.37
C ASN A 99 2.43 -2.11 2.00
N ILE A 100 2.37 -2.16 3.32
CA ILE A 100 1.21 -2.62 4.08
C ILE A 100 0.77 -1.52 5.04
N SER A 101 -0.53 -1.39 5.23
CA SER A 101 -1.13 -0.45 6.17
C SER A 101 -2.43 -1.00 6.73
N TRP A 102 -2.68 -0.76 8.02
CA TRP A 102 -4.00 -1.00 8.57
C TRP A 102 -4.47 0.18 9.40
N ARG A 103 -5.76 0.40 9.39
CA ARG A 103 -6.46 1.31 10.29
C ARG A 103 -7.78 0.68 10.72
N GLY A 104 -8.17 0.94 11.95
CA GLY A 104 -9.40 0.39 12.49
C GLY A 104 -10.04 1.29 13.55
N THR A 105 -11.29 1.00 13.83
CA THR A 105 -12.10 1.63 14.87
C THR A 105 -12.90 0.56 15.60
N THR A 106 -13.31 0.81 16.84
CA THR A 106 -14.28 -0.03 17.56
C THR A 106 -15.73 0.26 17.14
N GLY A 107 -15.95 1.31 16.35
CA GLY A 107 -17.24 1.71 15.80
C GLY A 107 -17.36 1.39 14.31
N THR A 108 -18.14 2.19 13.59
CA THR A 108 -18.32 2.06 12.13
C THR A 108 -17.14 2.67 11.38
N LEU A 109 -16.57 1.93 10.45
CA LEU A 109 -15.47 2.36 9.61
C LEU A 109 -15.99 3.27 8.48
N ASN A 110 -15.44 4.48 8.36
CA ASN A 110 -15.60 5.31 7.15
C ASN A 110 -14.48 4.95 6.17
N LEU A 111 -14.78 4.07 5.22
CA LEU A 111 -13.77 3.50 4.34
C LEU A 111 -13.05 4.56 3.50
N GLN A 112 -13.74 5.54 2.94
CA GLN A 112 -13.12 6.59 2.12
C GLN A 112 -12.12 7.42 2.93
N ALA A 113 -12.53 7.89 4.11
CA ALA A 113 -11.63 8.63 5.01
C ALA A 113 -10.45 7.77 5.48
N THR A 114 -10.69 6.47 5.72
CA THR A 114 -9.67 5.51 6.12
C THR A 114 -8.63 5.30 5.03
N ILE A 115 -9.03 5.11 3.78
CA ILE A 115 -8.11 4.97 2.64
C ILE A 115 -7.26 6.22 2.45
N ALA A 116 -7.85 7.42 2.50
CA ALA A 116 -7.10 8.67 2.41
C ALA A 116 -6.05 8.78 3.50
N GLN A 117 -6.40 8.37 4.73
CA GLN A 117 -5.46 8.39 5.85
C GLN A 117 -4.38 7.31 5.74
N GLN A 118 -4.70 6.11 5.25
CA GLN A 118 -3.71 5.05 5.00
C GLN A 118 -2.70 5.49 3.93
N HIS A 119 -3.13 6.13 2.85
CA HIS A 119 -2.21 6.73 1.88
C HIS A 119 -1.31 7.79 2.55
N SER A 120 -1.89 8.67 3.36
CA SER A 120 -1.14 9.69 4.11
C SER A 120 -0.07 9.07 5.00
N ASP A 121 -0.42 8.03 5.78
CA ASP A 121 0.51 7.32 6.67
C ASP A 121 1.67 6.68 5.88
N LEU A 122 1.35 6.04 4.76
CA LEU A 122 2.35 5.43 3.88
C LEU A 122 3.27 6.49 3.26
N PHE A 123 2.72 7.62 2.80
CA PHE A 123 3.53 8.68 2.21
C PHE A 123 4.39 9.41 3.24
N LEU A 124 3.91 9.59 4.46
CA LEU A 124 4.67 10.20 5.57
C LEU A 124 5.82 9.30 6.03
N SER A 125 5.71 7.99 5.89
CA SER A 125 6.77 7.03 6.25
C SER A 125 7.86 7.03 5.17
N PRO A 126 9.13 7.29 5.52
CA PRO A 126 10.22 7.38 4.55
C PRO A 126 10.37 6.15 3.67
N GLY A 127 10.36 4.94 4.24
CA GLY A 127 10.52 3.69 3.51
C GLY A 127 9.36 3.41 2.55
N HIS A 128 8.12 3.61 2.99
CA HIS A 128 6.94 3.43 2.14
C HIS A 128 6.89 4.48 1.03
N ARG A 129 7.28 5.74 1.32
CA ARG A 129 7.39 6.80 0.32
C ARG A 129 8.39 6.46 -0.78
N VAL A 130 9.53 5.85 -0.44
CA VAL A 130 10.51 5.36 -1.44
C VAL A 130 9.87 4.33 -2.35
N ASN A 131 9.10 3.40 -1.81
CA ASN A 131 8.37 2.41 -2.61
C ASN A 131 7.34 3.05 -3.55
N ILE A 132 6.49 3.95 -3.02
CA ILE A 132 5.48 4.67 -3.83
C ILE A 132 6.13 5.41 -5.00
N LEU A 133 7.29 6.04 -4.74
CA LEU A 133 8.00 6.87 -5.69
C LEU A 133 9.15 6.13 -6.40
N HIS A 134 9.16 4.81 -6.43
CA HIS A 134 10.22 4.06 -7.07
C HIS A 134 10.19 4.21 -8.60
N ASP A 135 11.33 4.52 -9.21
CA ASP A 135 11.42 4.91 -10.62
C ASP A 135 11.17 3.76 -11.60
N ILE A 136 11.52 2.52 -11.20
CA ILE A 136 11.41 1.37 -12.10
C ILE A 136 10.02 0.75 -12.15
N TYR A 137 9.17 0.99 -11.17
CA TYR A 137 7.84 0.37 -11.13
C TYR A 137 6.94 0.96 -12.20
N ARG A 138 6.17 0.08 -12.85
CA ARG A 138 5.20 0.38 -13.90
C ARG A 138 3.81 -0.16 -13.60
N GLU A 139 3.75 -1.16 -12.73
CA GLU A 139 2.55 -1.90 -12.37
C GLU A 139 2.38 -1.89 -10.85
N ILE A 140 1.16 -2.11 -10.41
CA ILE A 140 0.79 -2.19 -9.01
C ILE A 140 -0.39 -3.13 -8.82
N GLY A 141 -0.37 -3.92 -7.75
CA GLY A 141 -1.54 -4.58 -7.21
C GLY A 141 -1.95 -3.91 -5.90
N ILE A 142 -3.18 -3.47 -5.80
CA ILE A 142 -3.74 -2.91 -4.58
C ILE A 142 -4.88 -3.79 -4.12
N ALA A 143 -4.86 -4.17 -2.86
CA ALA A 143 -6.01 -4.82 -2.23
C ALA A 143 -6.35 -4.12 -0.92
N GLN A 144 -7.64 -3.86 -0.75
CA GLN A 144 -8.22 -3.38 0.49
C GLN A 144 -9.22 -4.41 0.99
N GLU A 145 -8.94 -5.00 2.13
CA GLU A 145 -9.83 -5.96 2.78
C GLU A 145 -10.36 -5.36 4.08
N ALA A 146 -11.66 -5.57 4.34
CA ALA A 146 -12.28 -5.12 5.58
C ALA A 146 -12.62 -6.33 6.45
N GLY A 147 -12.32 -6.24 7.74
CA GLY A 147 -12.59 -7.33 8.67
C GLY A 147 -12.25 -6.99 10.11
N ALA A 148 -12.47 -7.95 10.99
CA ALA A 148 -12.00 -7.84 12.37
C ALA A 148 -10.48 -8.01 12.40
N PHE A 149 -9.80 -7.18 13.17
CA PHE A 149 -8.37 -7.29 13.44
C PHE A 149 -8.10 -7.03 14.91
N ARG A 150 -7.40 -7.95 15.56
CA ARG A 150 -7.09 -7.83 16.98
C ARG A 150 -5.67 -7.31 17.17
N ALA A 151 -5.55 -6.17 17.84
CA ALA A 151 -4.27 -5.58 18.21
C ALA A 151 -4.30 -5.10 19.66
N ASN A 152 -3.23 -5.36 20.43
CA ASN A 152 -3.11 -4.96 21.83
C ASN A 152 -4.32 -5.36 22.71
N GLY A 153 -4.90 -6.53 22.45
CA GLY A 153 -6.04 -7.04 23.21
C GLY A 153 -7.41 -6.47 22.81
N VAL A 154 -7.46 -5.55 21.86
CA VAL A 154 -8.69 -4.92 21.35
C VAL A 154 -8.98 -5.43 19.94
N THR A 155 -10.26 -5.72 19.66
CA THR A 155 -10.71 -6.05 18.31
C THR A 155 -11.28 -4.81 17.63
N PHE A 156 -10.79 -4.53 16.42
CA PHE A 156 -11.19 -3.39 15.61
C PHE A 156 -11.95 -3.85 14.36
N ASN A 157 -12.90 -3.05 13.90
CA ASN A 157 -13.34 -3.06 12.51
C ASN A 157 -12.24 -2.40 11.68
N ALA A 158 -11.48 -3.16 10.93
CA ALA A 158 -10.25 -2.72 10.28
C ALA A 158 -10.37 -2.69 8.76
N SER A 159 -9.65 -1.76 8.15
CA SER A 159 -9.24 -1.78 6.75
C SER A 159 -7.77 -2.20 6.71
N MET A 160 -7.49 -3.29 6.03
CA MET A 160 -6.16 -3.81 5.75
C MET A 160 -5.82 -3.54 4.28
N VAL A 161 -4.71 -2.87 4.01
CA VAL A 161 -4.26 -2.54 2.65
C VAL A 161 -2.90 -3.16 2.41
N THR A 162 -2.76 -3.82 1.27
CA THR A 162 -1.48 -4.23 0.69
C THR A 162 -1.33 -3.60 -0.69
N GLN A 163 -0.15 -3.03 -0.97
CA GLN A 163 0.29 -2.54 -2.28
C GLN A 163 1.55 -3.33 -2.66
N ASN A 164 1.50 -4.05 -3.76
CA ASN A 164 2.62 -4.80 -4.33
C ASN A 164 3.14 -4.13 -5.60
#